data_4a58548918e512e43c93968a62969202
#
_entry.id   4a58548918e512e43c93968a62969202
#
_cell.length_a   1.000
_cell.length_b   1.000
_cell.length_c   1.000
_cell.angle_alpha   90.00
_cell.angle_beta   90.00
_cell.angle_gamma   90.00
#
_symmetry.space_group_name_H-M   'P 1'
#
loop_
_entity.id
_entity.type
_entity.pdbx_description
1 polymer ?
#
loop_
_entity_poly.entity_id
_entity_poly.type
_entity_poly.pdbx_seq_one_letter_code
_entity_poly.pdbx_strand_id
1 'polypeptide(L)'
;MSLEIQIEAAEGARAQVRIRGRLDGSNHQELDRELLPLLEDPGLLHLVLDLQALDYISSAGLRSIFRARKALGQRDGRVLVVNPQPQVQKVFD
;
A
#
# COMPACT_ATOMS: atom_id res chain seq x y z
N MET A 1 -13.50 12.50 5.20
CA MET A 1 -12.15 12.63 4.65
C MET A 1 -11.93 11.58 3.60
N SER A 2 -11.38 12.01 2.52
CA SER A 2 -11.18 11.14 1.38
C SER A 2 -9.83 10.43 1.44
N LEU A 3 -9.80 9.29 0.80
CA LEU A 3 -8.59 8.55 0.52
C LEU A 3 -8.34 8.65 -0.98
N GLU A 4 -7.14 9.02 -1.36
CA GLU A 4 -6.74 9.03 -2.75
C GLU A 4 -5.65 7.99 -2.96
N ILE A 5 -5.81 7.17 -3.98
CA ILE A 5 -4.87 6.12 -4.34
C ILE A 5 -4.47 6.35 -5.78
N GLN A 6 -3.19 6.51 -6.02
CA GLN A 6 -2.67 6.84 -7.33
C GLN A 6 -1.59 5.85 -7.72
N ILE A 7 -1.85 5.08 -8.77
CA ILE A 7 -0.84 4.20 -9.32
C ILE A 7 0.02 5.05 -10.25
N GLU A 8 1.26 5.33 -9.82
CA GLU A 8 2.12 6.28 -10.52
C GLU A 8 2.95 5.64 -11.61
N ALA A 9 3.36 4.39 -11.38
CA ALA A 9 4.16 3.68 -12.36
C ALA A 9 3.95 2.19 -12.16
N ALA A 10 3.80 1.48 -13.25
CA ALA A 10 3.77 0.03 -13.28
C ALA A 10 4.59 -0.39 -14.47
N GLU A 11 5.80 -0.89 -14.22
CA GLU A 11 6.76 -1.17 -15.27
C GLU A 11 7.57 -2.40 -14.92
N GLY A 12 7.52 -3.39 -15.77
CA GLY A 12 8.19 -4.65 -15.51
C GLY A 12 7.63 -5.31 -14.26
N ALA A 13 8.50 -5.66 -13.33
CA ALA A 13 8.12 -6.33 -12.09
C ALA A 13 7.83 -5.35 -10.95
N ARG A 14 7.74 -4.05 -11.23
CA ARG A 14 7.63 -3.02 -10.20
C ARG A 14 6.41 -2.13 -10.42
N ALA A 15 5.72 -1.80 -9.33
CA ALA A 15 4.66 -0.81 -9.34
C ALA A 15 4.89 0.16 -8.19
N GLN A 16 4.54 1.42 -8.41
CA GLN A 16 4.60 2.46 -7.38
C GLN A 16 3.21 3.05 -7.19
N VAL A 17 2.76 3.10 -5.94
CA VAL A 17 1.44 3.58 -5.59
C VAL A 17 1.59 4.64 -4.52
N ARG A 18 0.97 5.79 -4.75
CA ARG A 18 0.90 6.86 -3.76
C ARG A 18 -0.45 6.78 -3.06
N ILE A 19 -0.42 6.84 -1.74
CA ILE A 19 -1.62 6.83 -0.91
C ILE A 19 -1.68 8.15 -0.16
N ARG A 20 -2.81 8.86 -0.26
CA ARG A 20 -2.97 10.19 0.26
C ARG A 20 -4.21 10.29 1.13
N GLY A 21 -4.12 11.05 2.20
CA GLY A 21 -5.24 11.33 3.08
C GLY A 21 -5.24 10.47 4.33
N ARG A 22 -6.33 9.77 4.59
CA ARG A 22 -6.49 8.93 5.78
C ARG A 22 -6.87 7.52 5.35
N LEU A 23 -6.19 6.54 5.90
CA LEU A 23 -6.49 5.13 5.66
C LEU A 23 -7.01 4.52 6.96
N ASP A 24 -8.28 4.14 6.99
CA ASP A 24 -8.93 3.68 8.21
C ASP A 24 -9.97 2.59 7.93
N GLY A 25 -10.75 2.23 8.96
CA GLY A 25 -11.74 1.17 8.86
C GLY A 25 -12.86 1.47 7.88
N SER A 26 -13.10 2.75 7.57
CA SER A 26 -14.19 3.11 6.65
C SER A 26 -13.77 3.02 5.17
N ASN A 27 -12.47 3.02 4.87
CA ASN A 27 -12.02 3.09 3.49
C ASN A 27 -10.89 2.12 3.11
N HIS A 28 -10.41 1.28 4.04
CA HIS A 28 -9.31 0.36 3.73
C HIS A 28 -9.67 -0.61 2.60
N GLN A 29 -10.95 -0.90 2.42
CA GLN A 29 -11.40 -1.77 1.33
C GLN A 29 -11.19 -1.14 -0.04
N GLU A 30 -11.20 0.20 -0.12
CA GLU A 30 -10.86 0.88 -1.36
C GLU A 30 -9.41 0.60 -1.75
N LEU A 31 -8.50 0.63 -0.76
CA LEU A 31 -7.11 0.28 -1.01
C LEU A 31 -6.98 -1.18 -1.45
N ASP A 32 -7.66 -2.09 -0.76
CA ASP A 32 -7.63 -3.51 -1.13
C ASP A 32 -8.06 -3.68 -2.58
N ARG A 33 -9.11 -2.99 -3.00
CA ARG A 33 -9.67 -3.08 -4.34
C ARG A 33 -8.70 -2.55 -5.40
N GLU A 34 -8.05 -1.43 -5.10
CA GLU A 34 -7.09 -0.82 -6.03
C GLU A 34 -5.82 -1.64 -6.17
N LEU A 35 -5.39 -2.30 -5.09
CA LEU A 35 -4.19 -3.12 -5.12
C LEU A 35 -4.43 -4.50 -5.73
N LEU A 36 -5.68 -4.98 -5.73
CA LEU A 36 -5.96 -6.34 -6.16
C LEU A 36 -5.45 -6.67 -7.57
N PRO A 37 -5.70 -5.84 -8.61
CA PRO A 37 -5.17 -6.15 -9.94
C PRO A 37 -3.65 -6.24 -9.97
N LEU A 38 -2.98 -5.42 -9.18
CA LEU A 38 -1.52 -5.46 -9.08
C LEU A 38 -1.06 -6.75 -8.41
N LEU A 39 -1.72 -7.15 -7.34
CA LEU A 39 -1.35 -8.35 -6.59
C LEU A 39 -1.67 -9.63 -7.35
N GLU A 40 -2.64 -9.58 -8.27
CA GLU A 40 -2.99 -10.72 -9.11
C GLU A 40 -2.06 -10.88 -10.31
N ASP A 41 -1.28 -9.86 -10.63
CA ASP A 41 -0.31 -9.94 -11.71
C ASP A 41 0.88 -10.78 -11.24
N PRO A 42 1.09 -11.98 -11.80
CA PRO A 42 2.16 -12.86 -11.34
C PRO A 42 3.56 -12.30 -11.62
N GLY A 43 3.66 -11.34 -12.53
CA GLY A 43 4.93 -10.68 -12.85
C GLY A 43 5.32 -9.60 -11.87
N LEU A 44 4.40 -9.15 -10.99
CA LEU A 44 4.72 -8.09 -10.03
C LEU A 44 5.50 -8.68 -8.86
N LEU A 45 6.68 -8.14 -8.60
CA LEU A 45 7.56 -8.55 -7.50
C LEU A 45 7.84 -7.43 -6.51
N HIS A 46 7.73 -6.17 -6.94
CA HIS A 46 8.08 -5.03 -6.10
C HIS A 46 6.95 -4.01 -6.10
N LEU A 47 6.33 -3.83 -4.95
CA LEU A 47 5.30 -2.81 -4.77
C LEU A 47 5.85 -1.74 -3.83
N VAL A 48 5.95 -0.52 -4.34
CA VAL A 48 6.40 0.63 -3.55
C VAL A 48 5.17 1.44 -3.16
N LEU A 49 4.97 1.62 -1.87
CA LEU A 49 3.88 2.43 -1.33
C LEU A 49 4.47 3.74 -0.80
N ASP A 50 4.17 4.83 -1.47
CA ASP A 50 4.62 6.16 -1.06
C ASP A 50 3.56 6.76 -0.14
N LEU A 51 3.92 6.93 1.12
CA LEU A 51 3.02 7.40 2.17
C LEU A 51 3.29 8.84 2.59
N GLN A 52 4.03 9.60 1.77
CA GLN A 52 4.37 10.97 2.12
C GLN A 52 3.15 11.84 2.42
N ALA A 53 2.05 11.62 1.71
CA ALA A 53 0.83 12.39 1.87
C ALA A 53 -0.23 11.68 2.69
N LEU A 54 0.11 10.57 3.34
CA LEU A 54 -0.79 9.84 4.22
C LEU A 54 -0.67 10.38 5.64
N ASP A 55 -1.76 10.94 6.16
CA ASP A 55 -1.78 11.59 7.48
C ASP A 55 -2.06 10.65 8.62
N TYR A 56 -2.77 9.56 8.35
CA TYR A 56 -3.23 8.65 9.37
C TYR A 56 -3.43 7.24 8.81
N ILE A 57 -3.09 6.24 9.61
CA ILE A 57 -3.38 4.84 9.29
C ILE A 57 -3.92 4.14 10.53
N SER A 58 -5.02 3.42 10.36
CA SER A 58 -5.61 2.61 11.43
C SER A 58 -5.08 1.18 11.37
N SER A 59 -5.47 0.37 12.38
CA SER A 59 -5.15 -1.05 12.37
C SER A 59 -5.71 -1.75 11.13
N ALA A 60 -6.91 -1.38 10.70
CA ALA A 60 -7.52 -1.96 9.50
C ALA A 60 -6.71 -1.61 8.26
N GLY A 61 -6.25 -0.35 8.15
CA GLY A 61 -5.40 0.08 7.05
C GLY A 61 -4.08 -0.64 7.04
N LEU A 62 -3.49 -0.80 8.22
CA LEU A 62 -2.22 -1.53 8.35
C LEU A 62 -2.37 -2.99 7.91
N ARG A 63 -3.49 -3.62 8.24
CA ARG A 63 -3.75 -5.00 7.80
C ARG A 63 -3.84 -5.11 6.28
N SER A 64 -4.39 -4.10 5.60
CA SER A 64 -4.43 -4.08 4.13
C SER A 64 -3.02 -4.10 3.54
N ILE A 65 -2.10 -3.33 4.13
CA ILE A 65 -0.71 -3.32 3.68
C ILE A 65 -0.03 -4.65 3.97
N PHE A 66 -0.29 -5.25 5.13
CA PHE A 66 0.27 -6.55 5.48
C PHE A 66 -0.26 -7.66 4.57
N ARG A 67 -1.52 -7.59 4.14
CA ARG A 67 -2.06 -8.56 3.18
C ARG A 67 -1.33 -8.46 1.83
N ALA A 68 -1.04 -7.25 1.39
CA ALA A 68 -0.27 -7.05 0.17
C ALA A 68 1.13 -7.64 0.31
N ARG A 69 1.76 -7.40 1.45
CA ARG A 69 3.10 -7.94 1.76
C ARG A 69 3.09 -9.47 1.74
N LYS A 70 2.08 -10.08 2.33
CA LYS A 70 1.95 -11.53 2.35
C LYS A 70 1.77 -12.08 0.93
N ALA A 71 0.92 -11.44 0.13
CA ALA A 71 0.66 -11.88 -1.24
C ALA A 71 1.94 -11.87 -2.09
N LEU A 72 2.72 -10.81 -2.00
CA LEU A 72 3.97 -10.72 -2.76
C LEU A 72 5.04 -11.64 -2.18
N GLY A 73 5.05 -11.82 -0.87
CA GLY A 73 6.02 -12.70 -0.21
C GLY A 73 5.91 -14.14 -0.66
N GLN A 74 4.73 -14.58 -1.10
CA GLN A 74 4.51 -15.94 -1.58
C GLN A 74 5.24 -16.23 -2.90
N ARG A 75 5.69 -15.17 -3.58
CA ARG A 75 6.45 -15.33 -4.84
C ARG A 75 7.78 -14.57 -4.77
N ASP A 76 8.35 -14.48 -3.56
CA ASP A 76 9.62 -13.80 -3.29
C ASP A 76 9.62 -12.33 -3.65
N GLY A 77 8.43 -11.71 -3.64
CA GLY A 77 8.27 -10.28 -3.87
C GLY A 77 8.35 -9.49 -2.57
N ARG A 78 8.30 -8.17 -2.70
CA ARG A 78 8.43 -7.25 -1.57
C ARG A 78 7.48 -6.07 -1.68
N VAL A 79 7.01 -5.62 -0.52
CA VAL A 79 6.34 -4.33 -0.38
C VAL A 79 7.30 -3.40 0.34
N LEU A 80 7.55 -2.25 -0.28
CA LEU A 80 8.44 -1.23 0.26
C LEU A 80 7.61 0.00 0.61
N VAL A 81 7.64 0.40 1.88
CA VAL A 81 6.96 1.62 2.32
C VAL A 81 8.00 2.73 2.35
N VAL A 82 7.72 3.82 1.62
CA VAL A 82 8.64 4.95 1.56
C VAL A 82 7.97 6.22 2.04
N ASN A 83 8.77 7.09 2.65
CA ASN A 83 8.37 8.42 3.11
C ASN A 83 7.18 8.43 4.08
N PRO A 84 7.06 7.49 5.04
CA PRO A 84 5.96 7.57 6.00
C PRO A 84 6.15 8.76 6.93
N GLN A 85 5.05 9.48 7.23
CA GLN A 85 5.10 10.53 8.23
C GLN A 85 5.34 9.93 9.61
N PRO A 86 5.90 10.68 10.57
CA PRO A 86 6.26 10.12 11.88
C PRO A 86 5.13 9.40 12.60
N GLN A 87 3.91 9.96 12.55
CA GLN A 87 2.76 9.33 13.21
C GLN A 87 2.33 8.04 12.53
N VAL A 88 2.59 7.92 11.22
CA VAL A 88 2.31 6.70 10.47
C VAL A 88 3.43 5.68 10.69
N GLN A 89 4.68 6.15 10.71
CA GLN A 89 5.83 5.29 10.96
C GLN A 89 5.69 4.54 12.29
N LYS A 90 5.16 5.20 13.32
CA LYS A 90 4.98 4.58 14.63
C LYS A 90 4.10 3.34 14.59
N VAL A 91 3.13 3.30 13.68
CA VAL A 91 2.22 2.17 13.59
C VAL A 91 2.94 0.93 13.02
N PHE A 92 3.96 1.15 12.18
CA PHE A 92 4.77 0.07 11.63
C PHE A 92 5.84 -0.44 12.60
N ASP A 93 6.18 0.37 13.58
CA ASP A 93 7.15 -0.01 14.62
C ASP A 93 6.45 -0.84 15.74
#